data_4917f864bbcf990a323d0654b55297ec
#
_entry.id   4917f864bbcf990a323d0654b55297ec
#
_cell.length_a   1.000
_cell.length_b   1.000
_cell.length_c   1.000
_cell.angle_alpha   90.00
_cell.angle_beta   90.00
_cell.angle_gamma   90.00
#
_symmetry.space_group_name_H-M   'P 1'
#
loop_
_entity.id
_entity.type
_entity.pdbx_description
1 polymer ?
#
loop_
_entity_poly.entity_id
_entity_poly.type
_entity_poly.pdbx_seq_one_letter_code
_entity_poly.pdbx_strand_id
1 'polypeptide(L)'
;MGAHKYIRDSFRKSAHERPEHLRLRIRNWAKKKVITRAQDPVNSARARTLGYKATKDYAIVRVRVKRGNRVRPAPRMGRKPGKNVKRVSPGFPLSRIAEMRAAKTHTNMRVLGSYLAGKDGVNAYYEVVMVLR
;
A
#
# COMPACT_ATOMS: atom_id res chain seq x y z
N MET A 1 -30.12 0.44 -0.44
CA MET A 1 -28.67 0.31 -0.20
C MET A 1 -27.93 0.44 -1.53
N GLY A 2 -26.93 1.31 -1.62
CA GLY A 2 -26.26 1.60 -2.88
C GLY A 2 -25.20 0.55 -3.27
N ALA A 3 -24.82 0.52 -4.55
CA ALA A 3 -23.81 -0.39 -5.13
C ALA A 3 -22.47 -0.41 -4.37
N HIS A 4 -22.10 0.67 -3.70
CA HIS A 4 -20.87 0.77 -2.90
C HIS A 4 -20.73 -0.30 -1.80
N LYS A 5 -21.85 -0.69 -1.16
CA LYS A 5 -21.83 -1.75 -0.15
C LYS A 5 -21.42 -3.08 -0.78
N TYR A 6 -22.03 -3.46 -1.88
CA TYR A 6 -21.74 -4.73 -2.57
C TYR A 6 -20.32 -4.79 -3.10
N ILE A 7 -19.81 -3.69 -3.68
CA ILE A 7 -18.41 -3.60 -4.15
C ILE A 7 -17.45 -3.77 -2.99
N ARG A 8 -17.71 -3.12 -1.85
CA ARG A 8 -16.88 -3.24 -0.65
C ARG A 8 -16.89 -4.65 -0.08
N ASP A 9 -18.05 -5.27 -0.01
CA ASP A 9 -18.20 -6.61 0.55
C ASP A 9 -17.58 -7.67 -0.38
N SER A 10 -17.75 -7.54 -1.69
CA SER A 10 -17.05 -8.36 -2.69
C SER A 10 -15.54 -8.23 -2.58
N PHE A 11 -15.01 -7.01 -2.41
CA PHE A 11 -13.58 -6.81 -2.20
C PHE A 11 -13.08 -7.47 -0.91
N ARG A 12 -13.83 -7.35 0.21
CA ARG A 12 -13.48 -7.99 1.48
C ARG A 12 -13.47 -9.51 1.36
N LYS A 13 -14.48 -10.08 0.71
CA LYS A 13 -14.57 -11.52 0.44
C LYS A 13 -13.36 -12.00 -0.37
N SER A 14 -13.04 -11.35 -1.48
CA SER A 14 -11.87 -11.66 -2.31
C SER A 14 -10.55 -11.54 -1.53
N ALA A 15 -10.41 -10.53 -0.67
CA ALA A 15 -9.22 -10.35 0.15
C ALA A 15 -9.03 -11.47 1.19
N HIS A 16 -10.14 -12.04 1.69
CA HIS A 16 -10.13 -13.15 2.65
C HIS A 16 -9.88 -14.49 1.95
N GLU A 17 -10.65 -14.81 0.93
CA GLU A 17 -10.60 -16.09 0.21
C GLU A 17 -9.35 -16.23 -0.66
N ARG A 18 -8.77 -15.11 -1.10
CA ARG A 18 -7.57 -15.05 -1.95
C ARG A 18 -7.68 -15.93 -3.22
N PRO A 19 -8.69 -15.70 -4.06
CA PRO A 19 -8.88 -16.48 -5.25
C PRO A 19 -7.68 -16.41 -6.21
N GLU A 20 -7.58 -17.35 -7.12
CA GLU A 20 -6.41 -17.47 -8.01
C GLU A 20 -6.14 -16.21 -8.82
N HIS A 21 -7.18 -15.58 -9.37
CA HIS A 21 -7.03 -14.34 -10.13
C HIS A 21 -6.40 -13.20 -9.29
N LEU A 22 -6.69 -13.13 -7.99
CA LEU A 22 -6.06 -12.17 -7.09
C LEU A 22 -4.59 -12.51 -6.84
N ARG A 23 -4.27 -13.80 -6.67
CA ARG A 23 -2.88 -14.26 -6.50
C ARG A 23 -2.04 -13.96 -7.74
N LEU A 24 -2.57 -14.21 -8.94
CA LEU A 24 -1.91 -13.86 -10.20
C LEU A 24 -1.70 -12.36 -10.35
N ARG A 25 -2.69 -11.55 -9.98
CA ARG A 25 -2.59 -10.08 -9.99
C ARG A 25 -1.47 -9.61 -9.07
N ILE A 26 -1.40 -10.10 -7.85
CA ILE A 26 -0.36 -9.76 -6.87
C ILE A 26 1.03 -10.20 -7.38
N ARG A 27 1.15 -11.38 -7.97
CA ARG A 27 2.39 -11.86 -8.60
C ARG A 27 2.86 -10.91 -9.72
N ASN A 28 1.95 -10.43 -10.53
CA ASN A 28 2.26 -9.45 -11.57
C ASN A 28 2.70 -8.09 -10.99
N TRP A 29 2.11 -7.66 -9.88
CA TRP A 29 2.56 -6.44 -9.20
C TRP A 29 3.97 -6.59 -8.61
N ALA A 30 4.32 -7.78 -8.12
CA ALA A 30 5.64 -8.06 -7.58
C ALA A 30 6.77 -7.88 -8.63
N LYS A 31 6.47 -8.14 -9.90
CA LYS A 31 7.41 -7.96 -11.03
C LYS A 31 7.59 -6.50 -11.46
N LYS A 32 6.63 -5.63 -11.12
CA LYS A 32 6.67 -4.20 -11.49
C LYS A 32 7.57 -3.39 -10.56
N LYS A 33 7.85 -2.14 -10.92
CA LYS A 33 8.56 -1.18 -10.08
C LYS A 33 7.87 -1.01 -8.73
N VAL A 34 8.61 -0.56 -7.73
CA VAL A 34 8.11 -0.35 -6.35
C VAL A 34 6.96 0.64 -6.31
N ILE A 35 7.03 1.67 -7.15
CA ILE A 35 6.01 2.71 -7.30
C ILE A 35 5.56 2.70 -8.75
N THR A 36 4.27 2.46 -8.99
CA THR A 36 3.68 2.41 -10.33
C THR A 36 2.33 3.10 -10.34
N ARG A 37 2.05 3.85 -11.39
CA ARG A 37 0.71 4.39 -11.63
C ARG A 37 -0.22 3.27 -12.05
N ALA A 38 -1.41 3.19 -11.46
CA ALA A 38 -2.49 2.31 -11.87
C ALA A 38 -3.52 3.09 -12.68
N GLN A 39 -4.11 2.46 -13.69
CA GLN A 39 -5.20 3.07 -14.45
C GLN A 39 -6.46 3.18 -13.59
N ASP A 40 -6.85 2.05 -13.00
CA ASP A 40 -8.07 1.94 -12.22
C ASP A 40 -7.79 1.47 -10.78
N PRO A 41 -8.58 1.95 -9.81
CA PRO A 41 -8.48 1.49 -8.44
C PRO A 41 -9.01 0.05 -8.31
N VAL A 42 -8.30 -0.79 -7.58
CA VAL A 42 -8.75 -2.17 -7.29
C VAL A 42 -10.00 -2.17 -6.41
N ASN A 43 -10.10 -1.21 -5.51
CA ASN A 43 -11.27 -0.98 -4.69
C ASN A 43 -11.88 0.40 -4.99
N SER A 44 -12.75 0.44 -6.00
CA SER A 44 -13.38 1.69 -6.44
C SER A 44 -14.24 2.34 -5.36
N ALA A 45 -14.93 1.55 -4.53
CA ALA A 45 -15.73 2.05 -3.43
C ALA A 45 -14.87 2.80 -2.40
N ARG A 46 -13.73 2.21 -2.00
CA ARG A 46 -12.81 2.85 -1.05
C ARG A 46 -12.10 4.06 -1.66
N ALA A 47 -11.68 3.97 -2.91
CA ALA A 47 -11.07 5.09 -3.61
C ALA A 47 -12.00 6.31 -3.65
N ARG A 48 -13.26 6.11 -3.98
CA ARG A 48 -14.30 7.19 -4.00
C ARG A 48 -14.54 7.76 -2.61
N THR A 49 -14.58 6.92 -1.57
CA THR A 49 -14.70 7.40 -0.18
C THR A 49 -13.53 8.32 0.21
N LEU A 50 -12.33 8.09 -0.36
CA LEU A 50 -11.15 8.94 -0.17
C LEU A 50 -11.14 10.18 -1.08
N GLY A 51 -12.16 10.36 -1.90
CA GLY A 51 -12.30 11.53 -2.77
C GLY A 51 -11.83 11.32 -4.21
N TYR A 52 -11.55 10.08 -4.63
CA TYR A 52 -11.17 9.78 -6.01
C TYR A 52 -12.28 10.08 -7.00
N LYS A 53 -11.94 10.75 -8.09
CA LYS A 53 -12.80 10.97 -9.27
C LYS A 53 -12.06 10.46 -10.51
N ALA A 54 -12.82 9.93 -11.49
CA ALA A 54 -12.26 9.42 -12.74
C ALA A 54 -12.01 10.58 -13.74
N THR A 55 -11.21 11.57 -13.33
CA THR A 55 -10.76 12.71 -14.14
C THR A 55 -9.24 12.72 -14.22
N LYS A 56 -8.70 13.51 -15.16
CA LYS A 56 -7.25 13.61 -15.39
C LYS A 56 -6.48 14.17 -14.19
N ASP A 57 -7.15 14.91 -13.32
CA ASP A 57 -6.56 15.54 -12.13
C ASP A 57 -6.24 14.55 -11.01
N TYR A 58 -6.83 13.34 -11.08
CA TYR A 58 -6.64 12.30 -10.08
C TYR A 58 -5.76 11.17 -10.59
N ALA A 59 -4.98 10.61 -9.71
CA ALA A 59 -4.15 9.45 -10.01
C ALA A 59 -4.20 8.44 -8.88
N ILE A 60 -4.14 7.17 -9.25
CA ILE A 60 -3.92 6.06 -8.33
C ILE A 60 -2.46 5.62 -8.48
N VAL A 61 -1.74 5.64 -7.39
CA VAL A 61 -0.34 5.20 -7.34
C VAL A 61 -0.24 3.97 -6.47
N ARG A 62 0.18 2.85 -7.05
CA ARG A 62 0.41 1.61 -6.31
C ARG A 62 1.82 1.57 -5.80
N VAL A 63 1.96 1.39 -4.48
CA VAL A 63 3.24 1.34 -3.78
C VAL A 63 3.41 0.00 -3.09
N ARG A 64 4.54 -0.66 -3.35
CA ARG A 64 4.95 -1.88 -2.67
C ARG A 64 5.75 -1.53 -1.41
N VAL A 65 5.34 -2.05 -0.28
CA VAL A 65 6.01 -1.86 1.01
C VAL A 65 6.32 -3.22 1.62
N LYS A 66 7.54 -3.44 2.06
CA LYS A 66 7.91 -4.68 2.78
C LYS A 66 7.13 -4.77 4.09
N ARG A 67 6.63 -5.96 4.38
CA ARG A 67 5.98 -6.30 5.65
C ARG A 67 7.03 -6.64 6.71
N GLY A 68 6.57 -6.66 7.95
CA GLY A 68 7.39 -7.02 9.11
C GLY A 68 8.18 -5.85 9.69
N ASN A 69 8.91 -6.15 10.74
CA ASN A 69 9.68 -5.18 11.50
C ASN A 69 11.06 -4.94 10.87
N ARG A 70 11.59 -3.75 11.10
CA ARG A 70 12.94 -3.41 10.66
C ARG A 70 13.97 -4.26 11.39
N VAL A 71 14.86 -4.89 10.64
CA VAL A 71 16.01 -5.60 11.22
C VAL A 71 17.01 -4.56 11.70
N ARG A 72 17.42 -4.68 12.96
CA ARG A 72 18.48 -3.86 13.56
C ARG A 72 19.78 -4.63 13.51
N PRO A 73 20.89 -4.03 13.02
CA PRO A 73 22.19 -4.66 13.09
C PRO A 73 22.54 -5.00 14.54
N ALA A 74 23.01 -6.24 14.77
CA ALA A 74 23.46 -6.63 16.10
C ALA A 74 24.69 -5.81 16.48
N PRO A 75 24.81 -5.34 17.74
CA PRO A 75 26.05 -4.74 18.22
C PRO A 75 27.18 -5.74 18.17
N ARG A 76 28.35 -5.30 17.77
CA ARG A 76 29.55 -6.11 17.70
C ARG A 76 30.64 -5.55 18.64
N MET A 77 31.64 -6.38 18.98
CA MET A 77 32.82 -5.98 19.77
C MET A 77 32.44 -5.38 21.15
N GLY A 78 31.51 -6.02 21.88
CA GLY A 78 31.13 -5.61 23.23
C GLY A 78 30.34 -4.31 23.32
N ARG A 79 29.86 -3.75 22.20
CA ARG A 79 29.10 -2.50 22.21
C ARG A 79 27.61 -2.74 22.42
N LYS A 80 27.02 -1.96 23.34
CA LYS A 80 25.58 -1.90 23.66
C LYS A 80 24.94 -3.24 24.01
N PRO A 81 25.47 -4.07 24.90
CA PRO A 81 24.88 -5.36 25.24
C PRO A 81 23.45 -5.26 25.79
N GLY A 82 23.12 -4.20 26.53
CA GLY A 82 21.77 -3.99 27.10
C GLY A 82 20.70 -3.53 26.12
N LYS A 83 21.01 -3.27 24.83
CA LYS A 83 20.08 -2.80 23.82
C LYS A 83 20.00 -3.73 22.60
N ASN A 84 20.16 -5.02 22.80
CA ASN A 84 20.20 -6.06 21.78
C ASN A 84 18.79 -6.46 21.29
N VAL A 85 18.03 -5.55 20.72
CA VAL A 85 16.77 -5.85 20.10
C VAL A 85 16.98 -6.14 18.62
N LYS A 86 16.73 -7.38 18.19
CA LYS A 86 16.91 -7.81 16.80
C LYS A 86 15.97 -7.12 15.83
N ARG A 87 14.75 -6.81 16.25
CA ARG A 87 13.71 -6.21 15.40
C ARG A 87 13.04 -5.04 16.11
N VAL A 88 12.86 -3.96 15.39
CA VAL A 88 12.20 -2.74 15.87
C VAL A 88 10.98 -2.47 15.00
N SER A 89 9.86 -2.16 15.62
CA SER A 89 8.66 -1.73 14.90
C SER A 89 8.96 -0.45 14.12
N PRO A 90 8.49 -0.32 12.86
CA PRO A 90 8.57 0.94 12.15
C PRO A 90 7.76 2.01 12.91
N GLY A 91 8.26 3.25 12.96
CA GLY A 91 7.59 4.36 13.65
C GLY A 91 6.26 4.79 13.03
N PHE A 92 5.99 4.35 11.81
CA PHE A 92 4.77 4.65 11.05
C PHE A 92 4.09 3.37 10.55
N PRO A 93 2.75 3.36 10.41
CA PRO A 93 2.05 2.26 9.75
C PRO A 93 2.48 2.16 8.27
N LEU A 94 2.36 0.95 7.71
CA LEU A 94 2.79 0.70 6.32
C LEU A 94 2.04 1.56 5.29
N SER A 95 0.77 1.90 5.56
CA SER A 95 -0.01 2.84 4.75
C SER A 95 0.65 4.22 4.68
N ARG A 96 1.09 4.75 5.82
CA ARG A 96 1.78 6.05 5.87
C ARG A 96 3.10 6.02 5.13
N ILE A 97 3.86 4.93 5.24
CA ILE A 97 5.10 4.74 4.48
C ILE A 97 4.83 4.77 2.97
N ALA A 98 3.74 4.13 2.52
CA ALA A 98 3.33 4.14 1.12
C ALA A 98 2.98 5.57 0.65
N GLU A 99 2.20 6.31 1.45
CA GLU A 99 1.83 7.70 1.17
C GLU A 99 3.06 8.61 1.05
N MET A 100 4.00 8.50 1.98
CA MET A 100 5.25 9.29 1.95
C MET A 100 6.10 8.99 0.71
N ARG A 101 6.19 7.72 0.30
CA ARG A 101 6.91 7.33 -0.93
C ARG A 101 6.23 7.87 -2.19
N ALA A 102 4.89 7.78 -2.26
CA ALA A 102 4.13 8.32 -3.37
C ALA A 102 4.28 9.84 -3.48
N ALA A 103 4.15 10.55 -2.35
CA ALA A 103 4.31 12.00 -2.29
C ALA A 103 5.71 12.47 -2.73
N LYS A 104 6.75 11.74 -2.33
CA LYS A 104 8.14 12.05 -2.75
C LYS A 104 8.35 11.88 -4.24
N THR A 105 7.68 10.91 -4.88
CA THR A 105 7.82 10.64 -6.31
C THR A 105 6.97 11.57 -7.16
N HIS A 106 5.80 11.97 -6.66
CA HIS A 106 4.83 12.81 -7.38
C HIS A 106 4.63 14.14 -6.64
N THR A 107 5.64 15.02 -6.71
CA THR A 107 5.67 16.30 -5.99
C THR A 107 4.60 17.29 -6.45
N ASN A 108 4.14 17.17 -7.69
CA ASN A 108 3.05 17.98 -8.28
C ASN A 108 1.65 17.56 -7.80
N MET A 109 1.55 16.48 -7.00
CA MET A 109 0.27 15.94 -6.54
C MET A 109 0.20 15.93 -5.02
N ARG A 110 -1.03 16.05 -4.50
CA ARG A 110 -1.34 15.92 -3.07
C ARG A 110 -1.96 14.56 -2.79
N VAL A 111 -1.55 13.91 -1.71
CA VAL A 111 -2.13 12.66 -1.22
C VAL A 111 -3.46 12.96 -0.54
N LEU A 112 -4.52 12.25 -0.94
CA LEU A 112 -5.83 12.26 -0.28
C LEU A 112 -5.94 11.15 0.77
N GLY A 113 -5.38 9.99 0.49
CA GLY A 113 -5.34 8.85 1.40
C GLY A 113 -4.90 7.58 0.69
N SER A 114 -4.88 6.48 1.43
CA SER A 114 -4.46 5.19 0.90
C SER A 114 -5.30 4.03 1.45
N TYR A 115 -5.22 2.90 0.79
CA TYR A 115 -5.82 1.64 1.24
C TYR A 115 -5.00 0.44 0.77
N LEU A 116 -5.16 -0.66 1.49
CA LEU A 116 -4.53 -1.94 1.14
C LEU A 116 -5.23 -2.56 -0.06
N ALA A 117 -4.52 -2.71 -1.18
CA ALA A 117 -5.02 -3.38 -2.38
C ALA A 117 -4.79 -4.90 -2.34
N GLY A 118 -3.70 -5.34 -1.73
CA GLY A 118 -3.37 -6.74 -1.58
C GLY A 118 -2.09 -6.94 -0.78
N LYS A 119 -1.82 -8.18 -0.41
CA LYS A 119 -0.60 -8.56 0.31
C LYS A 119 -0.14 -9.95 -0.10
N ASP A 120 1.16 -10.14 -0.14
CA ASP A 120 1.80 -11.45 -0.19
C ASP A 120 2.54 -11.75 1.13
N GLY A 121 3.35 -12.80 1.17
CA GLY A 121 4.13 -13.15 2.37
C GLY A 121 5.16 -12.09 2.77
N VAL A 122 5.73 -11.37 1.81
CA VAL A 122 6.84 -10.44 2.00
C VAL A 122 6.41 -8.98 1.90
N ASN A 123 5.47 -8.67 1.00
CA ASN A 123 5.09 -7.31 0.66
C ASN A 123 3.59 -7.04 0.91
N ALA A 124 3.28 -5.78 1.15
CA ALA A 124 1.94 -5.22 1.10
C ALA A 124 1.88 -4.19 -0.04
N TYR A 125 0.79 -4.19 -0.78
CA TYR A 125 0.55 -3.30 -1.90
C TYR A 125 -0.54 -2.31 -1.51
N TYR A 126 -0.17 -1.05 -1.41
CA TYR A 126 -1.09 0.04 -1.11
C TYR A 126 -1.40 0.83 -2.37
N GLU A 127 -2.64 1.19 -2.54
CA GLU A 127 -3.05 2.18 -3.53
C GLU A 127 -3.25 3.52 -2.85
N VAL A 128 -2.50 4.50 -3.31
CA VAL A 128 -2.52 5.88 -2.81
C VAL A 128 -3.30 6.72 -3.80
N VAL A 129 -4.35 7.36 -3.32
CA VAL A 129 -5.17 8.30 -4.10
C VAL A 129 -4.52 9.67 -4.03
N MET A 130 -4.25 10.24 -5.18
CA MET A 130 -3.59 11.53 -5.32
C MET A 130 -4.40 12.46 -6.23
N VAL A 131 -4.31 13.76 -5.99
CA VAL A 131 -4.93 14.81 -6.80
C VAL A 131 -3.90 15.87 -7.14
N LEU A 132 -4.00 16.46 -8.33
CA LEU A 132 -3.18 17.59 -8.75
C LEU A 132 -3.32 18.75 -7.75
N ARG A 133 -2.21 19.44 -7.49
CA ARG A 133 -2.21 20.64 -6.63
C ARG A 133 -2.81 21.83 -7.32
#